data_5f9f3a7a34163351749b383bda667cd0
#
_entry.id   5f9f3a7a34163351749b383bda667cd0
#
_cell.length_a   1.000
_cell.length_b   1.000
_cell.length_c   1.000
_cell.angle_alpha   90.00
_cell.angle_beta   90.00
_cell.angle_gamma   90.00
#
_symmetry.space_group_name_H-M   'P 1'
#
loop_
_entity.id
_entity.type
_entity.pdbx_description
1 polymer ?
#
loop_
_entity_poly.entity_id
_entity_poly.type
_entity_poly.pdbx_seq_one_letter_code
_entity_poly.pdbx_strand_id
1 'polypeptide(L)'
;MKNKGLYSRDILTLGGKLTLWRTLLVPESRDDRESIKGIYPLDQELVIDKAPFKATYRMMAAIAKEGIRCTSYPKSAAEIEEKYHTPISPAQVKRITDYVGHLVYMDDCRRAEAAEAAEHQKIDRRRRRRRENDVLYLEFDGSMVDTRVESEGSFWKECKIAMAFSSAHFHRWINREGEECQALGKRDIVGIIGSVEDFRYHILALAKRNDYDFCSEVVVITDGAKWIIPFVKELFPRATHILDKFHAKENASKFANAVKRGKNQKAIYAKELNALIDKGDVNGLLKATEPYKRWKARNGILNFHTYVESHKQCMNYPEYEKKGYFVGSGAIESCHRYTMQNRMKQPGQRWNVETGQGILSMKSRYESGNWSEVVELCRLDYLGLHSEKGD
;
A
#
# COMPACT_ATOMS: atom_id res chain seq x y z
N MET A 1 19.15 47.90 -5.59
CA MET A 1 19.86 46.60 -5.69
C MET A 1 21.09 46.71 -6.58
N LYS A 2 22.27 46.32 -6.08
CA LYS A 2 23.54 46.37 -6.80
C LYS A 2 23.89 44.99 -7.40
N ASN A 3 24.29 44.97 -8.66
CA ASN A 3 24.76 43.74 -9.31
C ASN A 3 26.14 43.33 -8.76
N LYS A 4 26.27 42.06 -8.31
CA LYS A 4 27.48 41.48 -7.75
C LYS A 4 28.17 40.51 -8.69
N GLY A 5 27.66 40.32 -9.89
CA GLY A 5 28.21 39.46 -10.91
C GLY A 5 27.40 38.16 -11.12
N LEU A 6 27.97 37.28 -11.94
CA LEU A 6 27.38 36.02 -12.34
C LEU A 6 27.86 34.87 -11.43
N TYR A 7 26.93 34.03 -11.04
CA TYR A 7 27.18 32.83 -10.23
C TYR A 7 26.52 31.62 -10.87
N SER A 8 27.23 30.54 -10.94
CA SER A 8 26.67 29.29 -11.46
C SER A 8 25.84 28.55 -10.42
N ARG A 9 24.80 27.84 -10.88
CA ARG A 9 24.03 26.87 -10.12
C ARG A 9 23.76 25.65 -10.99
N ASP A 10 24.14 24.48 -10.49
CA ASP A 10 23.82 23.23 -11.14
C ASP A 10 22.43 22.76 -10.71
N ILE A 11 21.65 22.28 -11.67
CA ILE A 11 20.33 21.69 -11.47
C ILE A 11 20.26 20.36 -12.20
N LEU A 12 19.81 19.32 -11.52
CA LEU A 12 19.56 18.00 -12.10
C LEU A 12 18.20 18.01 -12.82
N THR A 13 18.20 17.55 -14.06
CA THR A 13 17.00 17.44 -14.91
C THR A 13 16.91 16.05 -15.52
N LEU A 14 15.77 15.71 -16.14
CA LEU A 14 15.62 14.44 -16.89
C LEU A 14 16.55 14.35 -18.10
N GLY A 15 17.04 15.49 -18.62
CA GLY A 15 17.99 15.57 -19.73
C GLY A 15 19.45 15.68 -19.27
N GLY A 16 19.73 15.47 -17.99
CA GLY A 16 21.07 15.58 -17.42
C GLY A 16 21.25 16.79 -16.53
N LYS A 17 22.51 17.08 -16.18
CA LYS A 17 22.88 18.22 -15.34
C LYS A 17 22.92 19.51 -16.18
N LEU A 18 22.16 20.51 -15.76
CA LEU A 18 22.14 21.87 -16.35
C LEU A 18 22.86 22.85 -15.43
N THR A 19 23.80 23.63 -15.96
CA THR A 19 24.44 24.73 -15.24
C THR A 19 23.81 26.05 -15.66
N LEU A 20 23.16 26.75 -14.70
CA LEU A 20 22.59 28.07 -14.90
C LEU A 20 23.54 29.14 -14.41
N TRP A 21 23.75 30.19 -15.21
CA TRP A 21 24.49 31.39 -14.82
C TRP A 21 23.51 32.49 -14.44
N ARG A 22 23.58 32.98 -13.19
CA ARG A 22 22.59 33.86 -12.58
C ARG A 22 23.24 35.08 -11.99
N THR A 23 22.63 36.24 -12.20
CA THR A 23 23.06 37.49 -11.61
C THR A 23 22.62 37.56 -10.14
N LEU A 24 23.57 37.84 -9.23
CA LEU A 24 23.26 38.16 -7.84
C LEU A 24 23.01 39.63 -7.67
N LEU A 25 21.84 40.01 -7.20
CA LEU A 25 21.47 41.36 -6.79
C LEU A 25 21.48 41.46 -5.26
N VAL A 26 22.17 42.47 -4.72
CA VAL A 26 22.20 42.73 -3.27
C VAL A 26 21.74 44.17 -2.99
N PRO A 27 21.17 44.47 -1.82
CA PRO A 27 20.84 45.83 -1.41
C PRO A 27 22.06 46.78 -1.47
N GLU A 28 21.83 48.01 -1.82
CA GLU A 28 22.89 49.05 -1.90
C GLU A 28 23.31 49.51 -0.52
N SER A 29 22.31 49.80 0.35
CA SER A 29 22.55 50.24 1.72
C SER A 29 23.18 49.12 2.57
N ARG A 30 24.04 49.49 3.52
CA ARG A 30 24.66 48.55 4.48
C ARG A 30 23.64 48.03 5.48
N ASP A 31 22.72 48.92 5.93
CA ASP A 31 21.68 48.59 6.91
C ASP A 31 20.66 47.58 6.31
N ASP A 32 20.34 47.74 5.03
CA ASP A 32 19.47 46.82 4.32
C ASP A 32 20.12 45.44 4.10
N ARG A 33 21.46 45.34 4.07
CA ARG A 33 22.19 44.07 3.92
C ARG A 33 22.12 43.18 5.14
N GLU A 34 21.88 43.71 6.31
CA GLU A 34 21.68 42.95 7.54
C GLU A 34 20.30 42.33 7.59
N SER A 35 19.29 42.92 6.94
CA SER A 35 17.91 42.50 6.95
C SER A 35 17.45 41.81 5.66
N ILE A 36 18.06 42.11 4.50
CA ILE A 36 17.63 41.62 3.18
C ILE A 36 18.75 40.78 2.55
N LYS A 37 18.48 39.49 2.38
CA LYS A 37 19.37 38.58 1.62
C LYS A 37 19.42 38.98 0.14
N GLY A 38 20.59 38.80 -0.49
CA GLY A 38 20.72 38.94 -1.95
C GLY A 38 19.79 37.97 -2.70
N ILE A 39 19.29 38.41 -3.84
CA ILE A 39 18.37 37.64 -4.67
C ILE A 39 18.99 37.27 -6.01
N TYR A 40 18.53 36.19 -6.56
CA TYR A 40 18.80 35.77 -7.93
C TYR A 40 17.49 35.83 -8.74
N PRO A 41 17.25 36.87 -9.54
CA PRO A 41 15.98 37.05 -10.27
C PRO A 41 15.62 35.82 -11.13
N LEU A 42 16.62 35.22 -11.81
CA LEU A 42 16.41 34.02 -12.61
C LEU A 42 15.92 32.84 -11.78
N ASP A 43 16.36 32.69 -10.51
CA ASP A 43 15.88 31.61 -9.66
C ASP A 43 14.39 31.80 -9.30
N GLN A 44 13.95 33.05 -9.10
CA GLN A 44 12.55 33.38 -8.85
C GLN A 44 11.69 33.16 -10.11
N GLU A 45 12.17 33.61 -11.28
CA GLU A 45 11.47 33.42 -12.55
C GLU A 45 11.29 31.91 -12.89
N LEU A 46 12.31 31.09 -12.61
CA LEU A 46 12.28 29.65 -12.81
C LEU A 46 11.66 28.88 -11.64
N VAL A 47 11.25 29.58 -10.58
CA VAL A 47 10.70 29.00 -9.33
C VAL A 47 11.62 27.94 -8.69
N ILE A 48 12.94 28.16 -8.81
CA ILE A 48 13.95 27.25 -8.22
C ILE A 48 14.56 27.79 -6.92
N ASP A 49 14.21 28.99 -6.51
CA ASP A 49 14.65 29.62 -5.26
C ASP A 49 14.11 28.88 -4.02
N LYS A 50 12.89 28.35 -4.10
CA LYS A 50 12.22 27.58 -3.06
C LYS A 50 12.37 26.07 -3.21
N ALA A 51 13.00 25.60 -4.31
CA ALA A 51 13.15 24.17 -4.55
C ALA A 51 13.92 23.47 -3.41
N PRO A 52 13.39 22.37 -2.84
CA PRO A 52 14.00 21.68 -1.70
C PRO A 52 15.35 21.04 -2.06
N PHE A 53 15.57 20.79 -3.34
CA PHE A 53 16.81 20.20 -3.86
C PHE A 53 17.24 20.91 -5.15
N LYS A 54 18.52 20.74 -5.50
CA LYS A 54 19.05 21.19 -6.81
C LYS A 54 18.62 20.23 -7.93
N ALA A 55 17.33 19.99 -8.03
CA ALA A 55 16.72 19.10 -9.02
C ALA A 55 15.34 19.63 -9.41
N THR A 56 14.93 19.46 -10.65
CA THR A 56 13.55 19.75 -11.05
C THR A 56 12.57 18.78 -10.41
N TYR A 57 11.31 19.15 -10.23
CA TYR A 57 10.29 18.27 -9.62
C TYR A 57 10.15 16.93 -10.34
N ARG A 58 10.26 16.91 -11.68
CA ARG A 58 10.24 15.68 -12.48
C ARG A 58 11.44 14.80 -12.18
N MET A 59 12.62 15.41 -12.01
CA MET A 59 13.84 14.67 -11.66
C MET A 59 13.77 14.15 -10.22
N MET A 60 13.21 14.91 -9.27
CA MET A 60 12.96 14.43 -7.91
C MET A 60 12.06 13.19 -7.91
N ALA A 61 10.94 13.22 -8.65
CA ALA A 61 10.06 12.07 -8.79
C ALA A 61 10.75 10.88 -9.48
N ALA A 62 11.61 11.12 -10.49
CA ALA A 62 12.38 10.08 -11.16
C ALA A 62 13.40 9.42 -10.21
N ILE A 63 14.14 10.22 -9.44
CA ILE A 63 15.07 9.72 -8.41
C ILE A 63 14.34 8.89 -7.36
N ALA A 64 13.21 9.37 -6.84
CA ALA A 64 12.40 8.65 -5.88
C ALA A 64 11.87 7.34 -6.45
N LYS A 65 11.48 7.32 -7.73
CA LYS A 65 11.04 6.11 -8.44
C LYS A 65 12.12 5.02 -8.46
N GLU A 66 13.36 5.38 -8.80
CA GLU A 66 14.46 4.41 -8.75
C GLU A 66 14.81 4.04 -7.30
N GLY A 67 14.67 4.96 -6.35
CA GLY A 67 14.85 4.72 -4.91
C GLY A 67 13.94 3.63 -4.33
N ILE A 68 12.71 3.50 -4.87
CA ILE A 68 11.77 2.45 -4.45
C ILE A 68 11.82 1.19 -5.32
N ARG A 69 12.33 1.27 -6.55
CA ARG A 69 12.41 0.13 -7.48
C ARG A 69 13.63 -0.74 -7.21
N CYS A 70 14.77 -0.13 -6.96
CA CYS A 70 16.02 -0.84 -6.67
C CYS A 70 16.08 -1.34 -5.23
N THR A 71 16.81 -2.40 -5.00
CA THR A 71 16.97 -3.01 -3.66
C THR A 71 17.83 -2.18 -2.70
N SER A 72 18.65 -1.26 -3.23
CA SER A 72 19.53 -0.39 -2.43
C SER A 72 19.77 0.95 -3.14
N TYR A 73 20.07 1.98 -2.36
CA TYR A 73 20.38 3.32 -2.88
C TYR A 73 21.64 3.38 -3.78
N PRO A 74 22.73 2.60 -3.53
CA PRO A 74 23.83 2.51 -4.50
C PRO A 74 23.38 2.01 -5.87
N LYS A 75 22.52 0.98 -5.93
CA LYS A 75 21.95 0.51 -7.21
C LYS A 75 21.06 1.57 -7.85
N SER A 76 20.24 2.27 -7.05
CA SER A 76 19.42 3.37 -7.56
C SER A 76 20.27 4.49 -8.16
N ALA A 77 21.41 4.83 -7.53
CA ALA A 77 22.30 5.86 -8.04
C ALA A 77 22.90 5.47 -9.41
N ALA A 78 23.34 4.21 -9.56
CA ALA A 78 23.83 3.69 -10.84
C ALA A 78 22.77 3.71 -11.93
N GLU A 79 21.53 3.29 -11.65
CA GLU A 79 20.40 3.34 -12.59
C GLU A 79 20.05 4.78 -13.01
N ILE A 80 20.15 5.75 -12.09
CA ILE A 80 19.89 7.16 -12.37
C ILE A 80 20.99 7.71 -13.29
N GLU A 81 22.25 7.40 -13.00
CA GLU A 81 23.38 7.82 -13.84
C GLU A 81 23.26 7.24 -15.26
N GLU A 82 22.92 5.96 -15.39
CA GLU A 82 22.73 5.31 -16.68
C GLU A 82 21.57 5.93 -17.48
N LYS A 83 20.40 6.15 -16.83
CA LYS A 83 19.19 6.62 -17.53
C LYS A 83 19.17 8.11 -17.85
N TYR A 84 19.74 8.93 -16.96
CA TYR A 84 19.62 10.38 -17.03
C TYR A 84 20.96 11.08 -17.16
N HIS A 85 22.05 10.34 -17.35
CA HIS A 85 23.42 10.89 -17.46
C HIS A 85 23.75 11.88 -16.34
N THR A 86 23.26 11.57 -15.13
CA THR A 86 23.34 12.45 -13.97
C THR A 86 24.00 11.71 -12.82
N PRO A 87 25.28 11.96 -12.52
CA PRO A 87 25.93 11.38 -11.37
C PRO A 87 25.29 11.90 -10.09
N ILE A 88 24.88 10.97 -9.24
CA ILE A 88 24.23 11.27 -7.97
C ILE A 88 24.73 10.31 -6.87
N SER A 89 25.00 10.83 -5.67
CA SER A 89 25.42 9.97 -4.57
C SER A 89 24.24 9.16 -4.00
N PRO A 90 24.48 7.95 -3.47
CA PRO A 90 23.45 7.17 -2.77
C PRO A 90 22.78 7.93 -1.62
N ALA A 91 23.53 8.80 -0.93
CA ALA A 91 23.00 9.65 0.13
C ALA A 91 22.02 10.72 -0.39
N GLN A 92 22.26 11.29 -1.58
CA GLN A 92 21.32 12.20 -2.22
C GLN A 92 20.07 11.47 -2.70
N VAL A 93 20.23 10.28 -3.29
CA VAL A 93 19.07 9.43 -3.66
C VAL A 93 18.21 9.17 -2.44
N LYS A 94 18.83 8.76 -1.33
CA LYS A 94 18.10 8.53 -0.07
C LYS A 94 17.33 9.77 0.36
N ARG A 95 18.00 10.94 0.47
CA ARG A 95 17.36 12.18 0.94
C ARG A 95 16.18 12.60 0.08
N ILE A 96 16.31 12.53 -1.24
CA ILE A 96 15.23 12.88 -2.17
C ILE A 96 14.09 11.84 -2.07
N THR A 97 14.42 10.55 -1.96
CA THR A 97 13.42 9.48 -1.80
C THR A 97 12.65 9.64 -0.50
N ASP A 98 13.33 9.90 0.62
CA ASP A 98 12.67 10.12 1.91
C ASP A 98 11.74 11.34 1.87
N TYR A 99 12.19 12.44 1.26
CA TYR A 99 11.41 13.66 1.10
C TYR A 99 10.13 13.43 0.26
N VAL A 100 10.28 12.84 -0.92
CA VAL A 100 9.13 12.53 -1.78
C VAL A 100 8.20 11.51 -1.11
N GLY A 101 8.76 10.54 -0.37
CA GLY A 101 7.99 9.59 0.41
C GLY A 101 7.13 10.26 1.48
N HIS A 102 7.68 11.27 2.17
CA HIS A 102 6.93 12.07 3.13
C HIS A 102 5.77 12.83 2.46
N LEU A 103 6.00 13.48 1.31
CA LEU A 103 4.93 14.16 0.57
C LEU A 103 3.78 13.22 0.20
N VAL A 104 4.11 12.01 -0.27
CA VAL A 104 3.10 11.01 -0.64
C VAL A 104 2.33 10.51 0.58
N TYR A 105 3.02 10.26 1.70
CA TYR A 105 2.37 9.84 2.94
C TYR A 105 1.45 10.93 3.50
N MET A 106 1.86 12.18 3.47
CA MET A 106 0.99 13.31 3.90
C MET A 106 -0.26 13.43 3.01
N ASP A 107 -0.15 13.13 1.72
CA ASP A 107 -1.33 13.05 0.85
C ASP A 107 -2.24 11.85 1.21
N ASP A 108 -1.67 10.69 1.56
CA ASP A 108 -2.44 9.55 2.05
C ASP A 108 -3.19 9.89 3.35
N CYS A 109 -2.56 10.61 4.29
CA CYS A 109 -3.19 11.08 5.51
C CYS A 109 -4.36 12.04 5.22
N ARG A 110 -4.15 13.06 4.36
CA ARG A 110 -5.22 13.99 3.95
C ARG A 110 -6.42 13.26 3.33
N ARG A 111 -6.17 12.23 2.53
CA ARG A 111 -7.25 11.38 1.95
C ARG A 111 -7.97 10.59 3.02
N ALA A 112 -7.26 10.08 4.02
CA ALA A 112 -7.84 9.38 5.15
C ALA A 112 -8.72 10.30 6.00
N GLU A 113 -8.24 11.49 6.34
CA GLU A 113 -8.98 12.53 7.07
C GLU A 113 -10.26 12.97 6.31
N ALA A 114 -10.14 13.17 4.99
CA ALA A 114 -11.30 13.48 4.16
C ALA A 114 -12.33 12.33 4.12
N ALA A 115 -11.87 11.08 4.16
CA ALA A 115 -12.74 9.91 4.21
C ALA A 115 -13.43 9.77 5.58
N GLU A 116 -12.73 10.08 6.67
CA GLU A 116 -13.28 10.16 8.03
C GLU A 116 -14.38 11.23 8.12
N ALA A 117 -14.08 12.46 7.71
CA ALA A 117 -15.04 13.55 7.72
C ALA A 117 -16.30 13.26 6.89
N ALA A 118 -16.15 12.47 5.82
CA ALA A 118 -17.26 12.06 4.95
C ALA A 118 -17.97 10.77 5.41
N GLU A 119 -17.51 10.09 6.47
CA GLU A 119 -18.11 8.82 6.92
C GLU A 119 -19.58 9.00 7.34
N HIS A 120 -19.88 10.11 7.99
CA HIS A 120 -21.22 10.44 8.49
C HIS A 120 -22.08 11.27 7.54
N GLN A 121 -21.55 11.62 6.35
CA GLN A 121 -22.31 12.39 5.37
C GLN A 121 -23.27 11.49 4.59
N LYS A 122 -24.54 11.90 4.49
CA LYS A 122 -25.52 11.23 3.63
C LYS A 122 -25.13 11.42 2.16
N ILE A 123 -24.76 10.35 1.50
CA ILE A 123 -24.41 10.36 0.08
C ILE A 123 -25.69 10.38 -0.74
N ASP A 124 -25.84 11.39 -1.60
CA ASP A 124 -26.91 11.39 -2.61
C ASP A 124 -26.59 10.40 -3.73
N ARG A 125 -27.01 9.15 -3.51
CA ARG A 125 -26.81 8.03 -4.45
C ARG A 125 -27.56 8.21 -5.79
N ARG A 126 -28.42 9.22 -5.90
CA ARG A 126 -29.21 9.47 -7.13
C ARG A 126 -28.38 10.12 -8.22
N ARG A 127 -27.26 10.75 -7.91
CA ARG A 127 -26.44 11.53 -8.85
C ARG A 127 -25.43 10.73 -9.67
N ARG A 128 -25.10 9.48 -9.30
CA ARG A 128 -24.23 8.62 -10.09
C ARG A 128 -24.97 7.35 -10.51
N ARG A 129 -24.87 6.99 -11.80
CA ARG A 129 -25.33 5.69 -12.32
C ARG A 129 -24.60 4.60 -11.52
N ARG A 130 -25.36 3.72 -10.86
CA ARG A 130 -24.83 2.46 -10.34
C ARG A 130 -24.17 1.74 -11.52
N ARG A 131 -22.96 1.26 -11.33
CA ARG A 131 -22.35 0.29 -12.25
C ARG A 131 -23.06 -1.03 -11.97
N GLU A 132 -24.10 -1.29 -12.74
CA GLU A 132 -24.81 -2.57 -12.71
C GLU A 132 -23.82 -3.67 -13.10
N ASN A 133 -23.75 -4.72 -12.29
CA ASN A 133 -22.90 -5.91 -12.44
C ASN A 133 -21.42 -5.78 -12.08
N ASP A 134 -20.96 -4.67 -11.51
CA ASP A 134 -19.59 -4.58 -11.01
C ASP A 134 -19.51 -4.97 -9.53
N VAL A 135 -18.58 -5.86 -9.22
CA VAL A 135 -18.22 -6.24 -7.85
C VAL A 135 -16.93 -5.50 -7.47
N LEU A 136 -16.98 -4.73 -6.40
CA LEU A 136 -15.77 -4.17 -5.76
C LEU A 136 -15.21 -5.20 -4.79
N TYR A 137 -13.97 -5.58 -5.01
CA TYR A 137 -13.19 -6.42 -4.10
C TYR A 137 -12.28 -5.56 -3.24
N LEU A 138 -12.25 -5.86 -1.95
CA LEU A 138 -11.30 -5.33 -0.99
C LEU A 138 -10.57 -6.51 -0.35
N GLU A 139 -9.26 -6.52 -0.46
CA GLU A 139 -8.41 -7.50 0.20
C GLU A 139 -7.42 -6.76 1.10
N PHE A 140 -7.16 -7.27 2.29
CA PHE A 140 -6.15 -6.71 3.18
C PHE A 140 -5.54 -7.78 4.07
N ASP A 141 -4.28 -7.56 4.37
CA ASP A 141 -3.45 -8.49 5.13
C ASP A 141 -2.35 -7.73 5.88
N GLY A 142 -1.81 -8.34 6.93
CA GLY A 142 -0.76 -7.81 7.78
C GLY A 142 0.55 -8.58 7.62
N SER A 143 1.67 -7.87 7.70
CA SER A 143 2.99 -8.47 7.68
C SER A 143 3.99 -7.67 8.51
N MET A 144 4.96 -8.34 9.12
CA MET A 144 5.94 -7.70 9.99
C MET A 144 7.08 -7.06 9.20
N VAL A 145 7.53 -5.87 9.62
CA VAL A 145 8.68 -5.14 9.10
C VAL A 145 9.68 -4.90 10.23
N ASP A 146 10.96 -5.16 9.98
CA ASP A 146 12.03 -4.88 10.95
C ASP A 146 12.31 -3.37 10.99
N THR A 147 12.22 -2.78 12.17
CA THR A 147 12.40 -1.35 12.41
C THR A 147 13.61 -1.08 13.31
N ARG A 148 14.09 0.17 13.32
CA ARG A 148 15.23 0.59 14.16
C ARG A 148 14.79 1.08 15.53
N VAL A 149 13.51 1.40 15.70
CA VAL A 149 12.97 1.94 16.95
C VAL A 149 12.28 0.83 17.70
N GLU A 150 12.75 0.57 18.91
CA GLU A 150 12.10 -0.31 19.85
C GLU A 150 10.81 0.38 20.34
N SER A 151 9.68 -0.23 20.08
CA SER A 151 8.42 0.18 20.65
C SER A 151 7.88 -1.00 21.48
N GLU A 152 7.69 -0.78 22.75
CA GLU A 152 7.18 -1.81 23.68
C GLU A 152 8.03 -3.10 23.73
N GLY A 153 9.35 -2.98 23.58
CA GLY A 153 10.28 -4.09 23.61
C GLY A 153 10.39 -4.88 22.30
N SER A 154 9.84 -4.41 21.19
CA SER A 154 9.95 -5.05 19.89
C SER A 154 10.46 -4.11 18.81
N PHE A 155 11.40 -4.59 17.99
CA PHE A 155 11.86 -3.90 16.78
C PHE A 155 10.92 -4.15 15.57
N TRP A 156 10.04 -5.14 15.66
CA TRP A 156 9.13 -5.50 14.59
C TRP A 156 7.81 -4.73 14.70
N LYS A 157 7.44 -4.06 13.63
CA LYS A 157 6.12 -3.41 13.51
C LYS A 157 5.29 -4.09 12.44
N GLU A 158 3.99 -4.15 12.67
CA GLU A 158 3.06 -4.65 11.68
C GLU A 158 2.83 -3.60 10.58
N CYS A 159 3.00 -4.04 9.34
CA CYS A 159 2.62 -3.31 8.14
C CYS A 159 1.32 -3.92 7.61
N LYS A 160 0.29 -3.12 7.49
CA LYS A 160 -1.01 -3.52 6.92
C LYS A 160 -1.11 -2.98 5.50
N ILE A 161 -1.47 -3.82 4.56
CA ILE A 161 -1.68 -3.45 3.16
C ILE A 161 -3.12 -3.78 2.80
N ALA A 162 -3.79 -2.85 2.13
CA ALA A 162 -5.08 -3.08 1.50
C ALA A 162 -4.99 -2.85 0.01
N MET A 163 -5.78 -3.61 -0.72
CA MET A 163 -5.94 -3.51 -2.16
C MET A 163 -7.42 -3.47 -2.51
N ALA A 164 -7.77 -2.59 -3.45
CA ALA A 164 -9.10 -2.51 -4.06
C ALA A 164 -9.00 -2.78 -5.55
N PHE A 165 -9.94 -3.54 -6.08
CA PHE A 165 -10.08 -3.79 -7.51
C PHE A 165 -11.53 -4.12 -7.88
N SER A 166 -11.90 -3.88 -9.14
CA SER A 166 -13.25 -4.18 -9.65
C SER A 166 -13.24 -5.34 -10.63
N SER A 167 -14.30 -6.14 -10.62
CA SER A 167 -14.52 -7.21 -11.60
C SER A 167 -14.52 -6.73 -13.06
N ALA A 168 -14.83 -5.44 -13.31
CA ALA A 168 -14.76 -4.83 -14.62
C ALA A 168 -13.35 -4.72 -15.22
N HIS A 169 -12.32 -4.86 -14.37
CA HIS A 169 -10.92 -4.69 -14.79
C HIS A 169 -10.18 -6.02 -14.95
N PHE A 170 -10.90 -7.16 -15.03
CA PHE A 170 -10.26 -8.44 -15.33
C PHE A 170 -10.02 -8.60 -16.82
N HIS A 171 -8.80 -9.03 -17.15
CA HIS A 171 -8.46 -9.56 -18.47
C HIS A 171 -8.60 -11.07 -18.42
N ARG A 172 -9.47 -11.64 -19.25
CA ARG A 172 -9.68 -13.08 -19.37
C ARG A 172 -9.17 -13.53 -20.72
N TRP A 173 -8.48 -14.67 -20.74
CA TRP A 173 -8.01 -15.30 -21.97
C TRP A 173 -7.96 -16.81 -21.80
N ILE A 174 -7.91 -17.52 -22.92
CA ILE A 174 -7.69 -18.96 -22.93
C ILE A 174 -6.19 -19.17 -23.18
N ASN A 175 -5.50 -19.97 -22.34
CA ASN A 175 -4.10 -20.31 -22.51
C ASN A 175 -3.93 -21.35 -23.64
N ARG A 176 -2.66 -21.71 -23.95
CA ARG A 176 -2.36 -22.68 -25.00
C ARG A 176 -2.86 -24.11 -24.70
N GLU A 177 -3.19 -24.40 -23.46
CA GLU A 177 -3.69 -25.68 -22.96
C GLU A 177 -5.23 -25.73 -22.95
N GLY A 178 -5.89 -24.66 -23.40
CA GLY A 178 -7.35 -24.54 -23.46
C GLY A 178 -7.99 -24.15 -22.11
N GLU A 179 -7.22 -23.72 -21.13
CA GLU A 179 -7.71 -23.33 -19.83
C GLU A 179 -8.05 -21.84 -19.78
N GLU A 180 -9.15 -21.48 -19.11
CA GLU A 180 -9.49 -20.09 -18.84
C GLU A 180 -8.50 -19.49 -17.81
N CYS A 181 -7.82 -18.44 -18.24
CA CYS A 181 -6.92 -17.65 -17.42
C CYS A 181 -7.51 -16.26 -17.21
N GLN A 182 -7.15 -15.65 -16.09
CA GLN A 182 -7.51 -14.28 -15.83
C GLN A 182 -6.37 -13.54 -15.11
N ALA A 183 -6.25 -12.25 -15.41
CA ALA A 183 -5.34 -11.34 -14.73
C ALA A 183 -6.06 -10.06 -14.30
N LEU A 184 -5.63 -9.52 -13.19
CA LEU A 184 -6.10 -8.26 -12.68
C LEU A 184 -5.40 -7.11 -13.43
N GLY A 185 -6.19 -6.32 -14.21
CA GLY A 185 -5.66 -5.22 -15.01
C GLY A 185 -5.40 -3.96 -14.18
N LYS A 186 -6.37 -3.54 -13.37
CA LYS A 186 -6.26 -2.34 -12.53
C LYS A 186 -6.50 -2.68 -11.07
N ARG A 187 -5.64 -2.18 -10.21
CA ARG A 187 -5.73 -2.28 -8.77
C ARG A 187 -5.34 -0.96 -8.14
N ASP A 188 -5.81 -0.71 -6.94
CA ASP A 188 -5.42 0.42 -6.11
C ASP A 188 -4.98 -0.09 -4.74
N ILE A 189 -3.91 0.47 -4.18
CA ILE A 189 -3.21 -0.07 -3.01
C ILE A 189 -2.97 1.05 -2.01
N VAL A 190 -3.09 0.72 -0.74
CA VAL A 190 -2.62 1.54 0.38
C VAL A 190 -1.92 0.66 1.40
N GLY A 191 -0.89 1.19 2.06
CA GLY A 191 -0.17 0.48 3.10
C GLY A 191 0.19 1.39 4.27
N ILE A 192 0.06 0.87 5.49
CA ILE A 192 0.38 1.59 6.74
C ILE A 192 1.25 0.72 7.64
N ILE A 193 2.33 1.31 8.16
CA ILE A 193 3.15 0.74 9.23
C ILE A 193 2.62 1.32 10.55
N GLY A 194 1.67 0.65 11.19
CA GLY A 194 1.01 1.19 12.37
C GLY A 194 -0.11 0.31 12.91
N SER A 195 -0.95 0.91 13.74
CA SER A 195 -2.08 0.24 14.39
C SER A 195 -3.23 -0.08 13.41
N VAL A 196 -4.26 -0.76 13.88
CA VAL A 196 -5.50 -0.99 13.12
C VAL A 196 -6.26 0.32 12.96
N GLU A 197 -6.21 1.18 13.97
CA GLU A 197 -6.84 2.50 14.01
C GLU A 197 -6.23 3.41 12.93
N ASP A 198 -4.89 3.45 12.81
CA ASP A 198 -4.22 4.20 11.74
C ASP A 198 -4.62 3.70 10.34
N PHE A 199 -4.82 2.39 10.21
CA PHE A 199 -5.20 1.77 8.94
C PHE A 199 -6.67 2.03 8.55
N ARG A 200 -7.56 2.24 9.53
CA ARG A 200 -9.01 2.34 9.37
C ARG A 200 -9.43 3.31 8.26
N TYR A 201 -9.04 4.56 8.38
CA TYR A 201 -9.46 5.60 7.44
C TYR A 201 -8.73 5.56 6.12
N HIS A 202 -7.53 5.00 6.09
CA HIS A 202 -6.79 4.77 4.85
C HIS A 202 -7.48 3.72 3.97
N ILE A 203 -7.98 2.62 4.54
CA ILE A 203 -8.76 1.63 3.78
C ILE A 203 -10.14 2.16 3.39
N LEU A 204 -10.77 3.00 4.22
CA LEU A 204 -12.02 3.67 3.87
C LEU A 204 -11.83 4.63 2.69
N ALA A 205 -10.75 5.43 2.70
CA ALA A 205 -10.37 6.30 1.59
C ALA A 205 -10.12 5.49 0.31
N LEU A 206 -9.41 4.35 0.42
CA LEU A 206 -9.20 3.42 -0.69
C LEU A 206 -10.52 2.92 -1.26
N ALA A 207 -11.43 2.46 -0.43
CA ALA A 207 -12.72 1.94 -0.84
C ALA A 207 -13.57 3.02 -1.53
N LYS A 208 -13.67 4.22 -0.93
CA LYS A 208 -14.45 5.35 -1.47
C LYS A 208 -13.94 5.80 -2.85
N ARG A 209 -12.63 5.93 -3.05
CA ARG A 209 -12.07 6.32 -4.36
C ARG A 209 -12.21 5.22 -5.43
N ASN A 210 -12.53 3.99 -5.00
CA ASN A 210 -12.86 2.86 -5.87
C ASN A 210 -14.38 2.60 -5.95
N ASP A 211 -15.17 3.65 -5.80
CA ASP A 211 -16.63 3.63 -5.99
C ASP A 211 -17.40 2.75 -4.97
N TYR A 212 -16.87 2.54 -3.75
CA TYR A 212 -17.56 1.77 -2.70
C TYR A 212 -19.01 2.18 -2.50
N ASP A 213 -19.30 3.49 -2.51
CA ASP A 213 -20.63 4.01 -2.27
C ASP A 213 -21.60 3.76 -3.45
N PHE A 214 -21.09 3.45 -4.63
CA PHE A 214 -21.83 3.35 -5.89
C PHE A 214 -21.83 1.94 -6.49
N CYS A 215 -20.93 1.04 -6.05
CA CYS A 215 -20.92 -0.35 -6.47
C CYS A 215 -22.19 -1.08 -6.02
N SER A 216 -22.71 -1.96 -6.87
CA SER A 216 -23.87 -2.81 -6.55
C SER A 216 -23.51 -3.83 -5.48
N GLU A 217 -22.33 -4.43 -5.58
CA GLU A 217 -21.83 -5.47 -4.69
C GLU A 217 -20.41 -5.15 -4.22
N VAL A 218 -20.14 -5.48 -2.97
CA VAL A 218 -18.84 -5.34 -2.34
C VAL A 218 -18.48 -6.66 -1.69
N VAL A 219 -17.29 -7.14 -1.98
CA VAL A 219 -16.73 -8.37 -1.41
C VAL A 219 -15.45 -8.01 -0.68
N VAL A 220 -15.32 -8.48 0.57
CA VAL A 220 -14.10 -8.37 1.37
C VAL A 220 -13.53 -9.75 1.57
N ILE A 221 -12.27 -9.98 1.19
CA ILE A 221 -11.58 -11.26 1.35
C ILE A 221 -10.41 -11.09 2.31
N THR A 222 -10.30 -11.96 3.33
CA THR A 222 -9.25 -11.85 4.36
C THR A 222 -8.81 -13.22 4.88
N ASP A 223 -7.64 -13.28 5.50
CA ASP A 223 -7.03 -14.48 6.10
C ASP A 223 -7.67 -14.94 7.42
N GLY A 224 -8.57 -14.12 8.00
CA GLY A 224 -9.27 -14.43 9.24
C GLY A 224 -8.49 -14.10 10.52
N ALA A 225 -7.62 -13.11 10.52
CA ALA A 225 -7.05 -12.59 11.75
C ALA A 225 -8.15 -12.03 12.68
N LYS A 226 -7.98 -12.18 13.99
CA LYS A 226 -9.05 -11.93 14.99
C LYS A 226 -9.66 -10.53 14.94
N TRP A 227 -8.88 -9.52 14.62
CA TRP A 227 -9.32 -8.12 14.55
C TRP A 227 -10.17 -7.82 13.31
N ILE A 228 -10.08 -8.65 12.27
CA ILE A 228 -10.64 -8.38 10.95
C ILE A 228 -12.17 -8.45 10.92
N ILE A 229 -12.79 -9.44 11.58
CA ILE A 229 -14.26 -9.60 11.54
C ILE A 229 -14.99 -8.37 12.08
N PRO A 230 -14.70 -7.86 13.31
CA PRO A 230 -15.36 -6.67 13.79
C PRO A 230 -15.03 -5.44 12.92
N PHE A 231 -13.80 -5.34 12.44
CA PHE A 231 -13.34 -4.25 11.58
C PHE A 231 -14.12 -4.19 10.25
N VAL A 232 -14.28 -5.33 9.57
CA VAL A 232 -15.06 -5.40 8.30
C VAL A 232 -16.53 -5.09 8.55
N LYS A 233 -17.11 -5.65 9.61
CA LYS A 233 -18.52 -5.44 9.95
C LYS A 233 -18.84 -3.97 10.25
N GLU A 234 -17.91 -3.28 10.87
CA GLU A 234 -18.05 -1.87 11.20
C GLU A 234 -17.87 -0.96 9.98
N LEU A 235 -16.74 -1.11 9.23
CA LEU A 235 -16.41 -0.24 8.10
C LEU A 235 -17.19 -0.55 6.83
N PHE A 236 -17.51 -1.82 6.59
CA PHE A 236 -18.11 -2.29 5.36
C PHE A 236 -19.37 -3.12 5.62
N PRO A 237 -20.40 -2.57 6.33
CA PRO A 237 -21.56 -3.34 6.79
C PRO A 237 -22.38 -3.98 5.69
N ARG A 238 -22.26 -3.49 4.44
CA ARG A 238 -22.95 -4.06 3.26
C ARG A 238 -22.11 -5.06 2.46
N ALA A 239 -20.85 -5.28 2.87
CA ALA A 239 -19.98 -6.18 2.14
C ALA A 239 -20.27 -7.66 2.45
N THR A 240 -20.14 -8.51 1.45
CA THR A 240 -20.01 -9.95 1.64
C THR A 240 -18.60 -10.24 2.12
N HIS A 241 -18.43 -10.63 3.39
CA HIS A 241 -17.13 -11.01 3.93
C HIS A 241 -16.86 -12.48 3.67
N ILE A 242 -15.75 -12.77 2.99
CA ILE A 242 -15.29 -14.11 2.63
C ILE A 242 -13.99 -14.39 3.37
N LEU A 243 -13.95 -15.50 4.09
CA LEU A 243 -12.71 -16.04 4.62
C LEU A 243 -11.94 -16.70 3.48
N ASP A 244 -10.66 -16.33 3.31
CA ASP A 244 -9.82 -16.95 2.28
C ASP A 244 -9.85 -18.47 2.35
N LYS A 245 -10.32 -19.09 1.27
CA LYS A 245 -10.50 -20.56 1.17
C LYS A 245 -9.16 -21.31 1.24
N PHE A 246 -8.10 -20.71 0.66
CA PHE A 246 -6.77 -21.31 0.68
C PHE A 246 -6.19 -21.31 2.11
N HIS A 247 -6.23 -20.17 2.79
CA HIS A 247 -5.78 -20.05 4.18
C HIS A 247 -6.61 -20.95 5.13
N ALA A 248 -7.91 -21.06 4.90
CA ALA A 248 -8.75 -21.97 5.67
C ALA A 248 -8.29 -23.43 5.51
N LYS A 249 -7.98 -23.88 4.29
CA LYS A 249 -7.46 -25.23 4.00
C LYS A 249 -6.04 -25.45 4.55
N GLU A 250 -5.20 -24.44 4.46
CA GLU A 250 -3.85 -24.49 5.04
C GLU A 250 -3.91 -24.67 6.57
N ASN A 251 -4.75 -23.88 7.23
CA ASN A 251 -4.97 -23.96 8.68
C ASN A 251 -5.57 -25.33 9.09
N ALA A 252 -6.53 -25.85 8.32
CA ALA A 252 -7.09 -27.18 8.52
C ALA A 252 -6.01 -28.28 8.41
N SER A 253 -5.12 -28.17 7.42
CA SER A 253 -4.03 -29.11 7.20
C SER A 253 -2.96 -29.03 8.31
N LYS A 254 -2.56 -27.83 8.73
CA LYS A 254 -1.67 -27.61 9.88
C LYS A 254 -2.25 -28.19 11.17
N PHE A 255 -3.54 -27.96 11.41
CA PHE A 255 -4.27 -28.49 12.54
C PHE A 255 -4.34 -30.03 12.51
N ALA A 256 -4.71 -30.63 11.39
CA ALA A 256 -4.77 -32.09 11.24
C ALA A 256 -3.41 -32.75 11.53
N ASN A 257 -2.32 -32.13 11.06
CA ASN A 257 -0.95 -32.57 11.32
C ASN A 257 -0.55 -32.48 12.81
N ALA A 258 -1.15 -31.56 13.55
CA ALA A 258 -0.87 -31.37 14.97
C ALA A 258 -1.66 -32.32 15.89
N VAL A 259 -2.89 -32.67 15.51
CA VAL A 259 -3.79 -33.46 16.38
C VAL A 259 -3.81 -34.96 16.06
N LYS A 260 -3.41 -35.37 14.86
CA LYS A 260 -3.34 -36.78 14.46
C LYS A 260 -1.92 -37.34 14.53
N ARG A 261 -1.82 -38.67 14.76
CA ARG A 261 -0.55 -39.38 14.78
C ARG A 261 -0.43 -40.28 13.50
N GLY A 262 0.80 -40.38 12.99
CA GLY A 262 1.07 -41.16 11.78
C GLY A 262 0.68 -40.46 10.47
N LYS A 263 1.51 -40.62 9.42
CA LYS A 263 1.39 -39.94 8.14
C LYS A 263 0.02 -40.15 7.46
N ASN A 264 -0.47 -41.36 7.46
CA ASN A 264 -1.75 -41.70 6.81
C ASN A 264 -2.95 -41.03 7.51
N GLN A 265 -3.02 -41.08 8.85
CA GLN A 265 -4.12 -40.46 9.62
C GLN A 265 -4.14 -38.96 9.47
N LYS A 266 -2.97 -38.30 9.41
CA LYS A 266 -2.84 -36.87 9.14
C LYS A 266 -3.40 -36.51 7.78
N ALA A 267 -3.00 -37.25 6.74
CA ALA A 267 -3.45 -37.02 5.36
C ALA A 267 -4.96 -37.22 5.19
N ILE A 268 -5.50 -38.32 5.75
CA ILE A 268 -6.94 -38.62 5.69
C ILE A 268 -7.74 -37.51 6.36
N TYR A 269 -7.36 -37.10 7.58
CA TYR A 269 -8.09 -36.07 8.32
C TYR A 269 -7.97 -34.66 7.67
N ALA A 270 -6.81 -34.31 7.15
CA ALA A 270 -6.66 -33.07 6.37
C ALA A 270 -7.55 -33.05 5.12
N LYS A 271 -7.62 -34.21 4.39
CA LYS A 271 -8.50 -34.36 3.22
C LYS A 271 -9.98 -34.24 3.59
N GLU A 272 -10.38 -34.86 4.71
CA GLU A 272 -11.75 -34.72 5.24
C GLU A 272 -12.12 -33.27 5.54
N LEU A 273 -11.31 -32.55 6.32
CA LEU A 273 -11.55 -31.16 6.65
C LEU A 273 -11.60 -30.28 5.38
N ASN A 274 -10.67 -30.49 4.45
CA ASN A 274 -10.63 -29.73 3.20
C ASN A 274 -11.87 -29.99 2.33
N ALA A 275 -12.37 -31.23 2.28
CA ALA A 275 -13.61 -31.56 1.56
C ALA A 275 -14.85 -30.87 2.18
N LEU A 276 -14.90 -30.75 3.51
CA LEU A 276 -15.96 -30.02 4.20
C LEU A 276 -15.88 -28.50 3.92
N ILE A 277 -14.65 -27.94 3.86
CA ILE A 277 -14.43 -26.55 3.45
C ILE A 277 -14.94 -26.33 2.01
N ASP A 278 -14.59 -27.21 1.08
CA ASP A 278 -15.04 -27.09 -0.32
C ASP A 278 -16.56 -27.08 -0.45
N LYS A 279 -17.25 -27.84 0.39
CA LYS A 279 -18.71 -27.91 0.45
C LYS A 279 -19.35 -26.75 1.23
N GLY A 280 -18.56 -25.91 1.89
CA GLY A 280 -19.08 -24.89 2.82
C GLY A 280 -19.83 -25.51 4.02
N ASP A 281 -19.56 -26.78 4.34
CA ASP A 281 -20.23 -27.49 5.43
C ASP A 281 -19.61 -27.14 6.80
N VAL A 282 -19.96 -25.96 7.28
CA VAL A 282 -19.52 -25.43 8.58
C VAL A 282 -19.94 -26.36 9.73
N ASN A 283 -21.15 -26.92 9.67
CA ASN A 283 -21.65 -27.81 10.72
C ASN A 283 -20.85 -29.12 10.75
N GLY A 284 -20.54 -29.68 9.58
CA GLY A 284 -19.65 -30.82 9.43
C GLY A 284 -18.25 -30.53 9.99
N LEU A 285 -17.68 -29.35 9.70
CA LEU A 285 -16.39 -28.92 10.24
C LEU A 285 -16.40 -28.83 11.77
N LEU A 286 -17.41 -28.18 12.35
CA LEU A 286 -17.55 -28.08 13.81
C LEU A 286 -17.71 -29.46 14.45
N LYS A 287 -18.51 -30.36 13.86
CA LYS A 287 -18.67 -31.74 14.33
C LYS A 287 -17.36 -32.53 14.24
N ALA A 288 -16.66 -32.45 13.12
CA ALA A 288 -15.39 -33.18 12.93
C ALA A 288 -14.28 -32.69 13.89
N THR A 289 -14.33 -31.43 14.31
CA THR A 289 -13.32 -30.80 15.18
C THR A 289 -13.76 -30.72 16.66
N GLU A 290 -15.01 -31.09 17.00
CA GLU A 290 -15.54 -31.06 18.38
C GLU A 290 -14.64 -31.77 19.42
N PRO A 291 -14.04 -32.96 19.15
CA PRO A 291 -13.13 -33.60 20.10
C PRO A 291 -11.91 -32.72 20.48
N TYR A 292 -11.61 -31.72 19.66
CA TYR A 292 -10.47 -30.84 19.83
C TYR A 292 -10.84 -29.40 20.25
N LYS A 293 -12.08 -29.14 20.62
CA LYS A 293 -12.59 -27.83 21.03
C LYS A 293 -11.72 -27.15 22.12
N ARG A 294 -11.21 -27.95 23.08
CA ARG A 294 -10.33 -27.48 24.14
C ARG A 294 -8.83 -27.59 23.82
N TRP A 295 -8.47 -27.97 22.60
CA TRP A 295 -7.08 -28.05 22.20
C TRP A 295 -6.43 -26.66 22.21
N LYS A 296 -5.26 -26.54 22.86
CA LYS A 296 -4.56 -25.24 22.97
C LYS A 296 -3.71 -24.99 21.73
N ALA A 297 -3.89 -23.82 21.12
CA ALA A 297 -3.02 -23.33 20.05
C ALA A 297 -1.54 -23.33 20.48
N ARG A 298 -0.65 -23.83 19.63
CA ARG A 298 0.79 -23.92 19.90
C ARG A 298 1.61 -23.91 18.63
N ASN A 299 2.86 -23.41 18.73
CA ASN A 299 3.81 -23.40 17.62
C ASN A 299 3.24 -22.79 16.33
N GLY A 300 2.48 -21.70 16.46
CA GLY A 300 1.86 -21.02 15.30
C GLY A 300 0.66 -21.76 14.71
N ILE A 301 0.22 -22.89 15.32
CA ILE A 301 -0.95 -23.64 14.86
C ILE A 301 -2.15 -23.21 15.74
N LEU A 302 -3.17 -22.68 15.09
CA LEU A 302 -4.39 -22.22 15.77
C LEU A 302 -5.31 -23.40 16.14
N ASN A 303 -6.25 -23.17 17.08
CA ASN A 303 -7.35 -24.10 17.32
C ASN A 303 -8.37 -23.96 16.19
N PHE A 304 -8.41 -24.94 15.30
CA PHE A 304 -9.22 -24.89 14.08
C PHE A 304 -10.73 -24.94 14.38
N HIS A 305 -11.16 -25.58 15.47
CA HIS A 305 -12.57 -25.56 15.88
C HIS A 305 -13.01 -24.11 16.19
N THR A 306 -12.27 -23.43 17.05
CA THR A 306 -12.56 -22.02 17.42
C THR A 306 -12.45 -21.08 16.20
N TYR A 307 -11.50 -21.35 15.31
CA TYR A 307 -11.34 -20.59 14.07
C TYR A 307 -12.58 -20.72 13.18
N VAL A 308 -13.07 -21.92 12.95
CA VAL A 308 -14.31 -22.17 12.17
C VAL A 308 -15.51 -21.51 12.84
N GLU A 309 -15.66 -21.66 14.18
CA GLU A 309 -16.76 -21.05 14.93
C GLU A 309 -16.80 -19.52 14.78
N SER A 310 -15.63 -18.89 14.83
CA SER A 310 -15.49 -17.44 14.67
C SER A 310 -15.80 -16.95 13.27
N HIS A 311 -15.55 -17.78 12.23
CA HIS A 311 -15.64 -17.39 10.82
C HIS A 311 -16.81 -18.07 10.08
N LYS A 312 -17.71 -18.76 10.78
CA LYS A 312 -18.78 -19.56 10.17
C LYS A 312 -19.65 -18.80 9.16
N GLN A 313 -19.83 -17.50 9.35
CA GLN A 313 -20.62 -16.67 8.44
C GLN A 313 -19.87 -16.29 7.13
N CYS A 314 -18.57 -16.53 7.09
CA CYS A 314 -17.68 -16.14 5.99
C CYS A 314 -17.22 -17.34 5.13
N MET A 315 -17.81 -18.53 5.31
CA MET A 315 -17.33 -19.80 4.73
C MET A 315 -18.34 -20.45 3.77
N ASN A 316 -19.34 -19.75 3.26
CA ASN A 316 -20.32 -20.29 2.32
C ASN A 316 -19.79 -20.30 0.88
N TYR A 317 -18.67 -20.99 0.65
CA TYR A 317 -17.96 -21.00 -0.63
C TYR A 317 -18.82 -21.40 -1.84
N PRO A 318 -19.70 -22.42 -1.79
CA PRO A 318 -20.50 -22.78 -2.95
C PRO A 318 -21.43 -21.66 -3.42
N GLU A 319 -21.98 -20.85 -2.49
CA GLU A 319 -22.80 -19.70 -2.86
C GLU A 319 -21.96 -18.59 -3.45
N TYR A 320 -20.76 -18.33 -2.88
CA TYR A 320 -19.85 -17.31 -3.40
C TYR A 320 -19.38 -17.65 -4.82
N GLU A 321 -18.97 -18.91 -5.05
CA GLU A 321 -18.56 -19.40 -6.36
C GLU A 321 -19.72 -19.36 -7.38
N LYS A 322 -20.95 -19.70 -6.96
CA LYS A 322 -22.15 -19.57 -7.80
C LYS A 322 -22.42 -18.12 -8.23
N LYS A 323 -22.11 -17.13 -7.38
CA LYS A 323 -22.18 -15.69 -7.69
C LYS A 323 -20.98 -15.21 -8.53
N GLY A 324 -20.01 -16.06 -8.79
CA GLY A 324 -18.77 -15.72 -9.51
C GLY A 324 -17.79 -14.89 -8.68
N TYR A 325 -17.90 -14.93 -7.34
CA TYR A 325 -16.96 -14.24 -6.47
C TYR A 325 -15.64 -14.99 -6.36
N PHE A 326 -14.55 -14.24 -6.21
CA PHE A 326 -13.29 -14.83 -5.74
C PHE A 326 -13.42 -15.29 -4.30
N VAL A 327 -12.78 -16.39 -4.01
CA VAL A 327 -12.78 -17.01 -2.67
C VAL A 327 -11.37 -17.17 -2.09
N GLY A 328 -10.36 -16.64 -2.78
CA GLY A 328 -8.96 -16.68 -2.38
C GLY A 328 -8.30 -15.32 -2.46
N SER A 329 -7.35 -15.04 -1.58
CA SER A 329 -6.61 -13.77 -1.43
C SER A 329 -5.26 -13.74 -2.19
N GLY A 330 -5.11 -14.53 -3.25
CA GLY A 330 -3.88 -14.57 -4.03
C GLY A 330 -3.44 -13.21 -4.58
N ALA A 331 -4.38 -12.28 -4.75
CA ALA A 331 -4.09 -10.94 -5.21
C ALA A 331 -3.35 -10.11 -4.14
N ILE A 332 -3.78 -10.15 -2.86
CA ILE A 332 -3.09 -9.43 -1.76
C ILE A 332 -1.74 -10.06 -1.43
N GLU A 333 -1.59 -11.40 -1.53
CA GLU A 333 -0.30 -12.05 -1.34
C GLU A 333 0.74 -11.57 -2.36
N SER A 334 0.34 -11.52 -3.63
CA SER A 334 1.15 -10.95 -4.72
C SER A 334 1.46 -9.48 -4.44
N CYS A 335 0.46 -8.71 -3.98
CA CYS A 335 0.60 -7.31 -3.61
C CYS A 335 1.67 -7.11 -2.52
N HIS A 336 1.64 -7.88 -1.43
CA HIS A 336 2.67 -7.84 -0.38
C HIS A 336 4.08 -8.06 -0.92
N ARG A 337 4.25 -9.01 -1.84
CA ARG A 337 5.53 -9.31 -2.45
C ARG A 337 6.11 -8.11 -3.19
N TYR A 338 5.32 -7.45 -4.04
CA TYR A 338 5.79 -6.35 -4.88
C TYR A 338 5.82 -5.02 -4.14
N THR A 339 4.84 -4.74 -3.29
CA THR A 339 4.72 -3.46 -2.59
C THR A 339 5.69 -3.34 -1.43
N MET A 340 5.89 -4.41 -0.65
CA MET A 340 6.68 -4.35 0.56
C MET A 340 7.93 -5.25 0.52
N GLN A 341 7.77 -6.56 0.26
CA GLN A 341 8.84 -7.54 0.51
C GLN A 341 10.09 -7.27 -0.35
N ASN A 342 9.90 -7.03 -1.65
CA ASN A 342 11.00 -6.80 -2.59
C ASN A 342 11.88 -5.60 -2.26
N ARG A 343 11.36 -4.60 -1.52
CA ARG A 343 12.12 -3.40 -1.16
C ARG A 343 12.45 -3.33 0.33
N MET A 344 11.56 -3.81 1.18
CA MET A 344 11.64 -3.54 2.62
C MET A 344 12.08 -4.75 3.47
N LYS A 345 12.09 -5.97 2.90
CA LYS A 345 12.50 -7.20 3.61
C LYS A 345 13.80 -7.80 3.07
N GLN A 346 14.77 -6.96 2.69
CA GLN A 346 16.08 -7.47 2.31
C GLN A 346 16.86 -7.92 3.55
N PRO A 347 17.74 -8.93 3.45
CA PRO A 347 18.53 -9.42 4.58
C PRO A 347 19.30 -8.28 5.30
N GLY A 348 19.14 -8.20 6.62
CA GLY A 348 19.80 -7.19 7.46
C GLY A 348 19.23 -5.77 7.33
N GLN A 349 18.17 -5.56 6.60
CA GLN A 349 17.56 -4.24 6.39
C GLN A 349 16.63 -3.89 7.54
N ARG A 350 16.85 -2.71 8.13
CA ARG A 350 16.00 -2.11 9.16
C ARG A 350 15.57 -0.71 8.78
N TRP A 351 14.33 -0.36 9.06
CA TRP A 351 13.74 0.91 8.66
C TRP A 351 13.50 1.83 9.87
N ASN A 352 13.76 3.11 9.68
CA ASN A 352 13.08 4.12 10.48
C ASN A 352 11.59 4.09 10.05
N VAL A 353 10.68 4.19 11.00
CA VAL A 353 9.23 4.04 10.73
C VAL A 353 8.74 5.07 9.70
N GLU A 354 9.12 6.33 9.85
CA GLU A 354 8.71 7.41 8.94
C GLU A 354 9.23 7.18 7.51
N THR A 355 10.53 6.87 7.37
CA THR A 355 11.10 6.62 6.04
C THR A 355 10.56 5.32 5.44
N GLY A 356 10.32 4.30 6.26
CA GLY A 356 9.67 3.06 5.85
C GLY A 356 8.25 3.30 5.36
N GLN A 357 7.47 4.12 6.06
CA GLN A 357 6.14 4.53 5.66
C GLN A 357 6.15 5.28 4.32
N GLY A 358 7.07 6.23 4.14
CA GLY A 358 7.22 6.95 2.86
C GLY A 358 7.54 6.02 1.68
N ILE A 359 8.42 5.03 1.88
CA ILE A 359 8.70 3.99 0.87
C ILE A 359 7.43 3.18 0.56
N LEU A 360 6.69 2.75 1.58
CA LEU A 360 5.46 1.97 1.43
C LEU A 360 4.38 2.75 0.67
N SER A 361 4.15 4.01 1.01
CA SER A 361 3.21 4.90 0.32
C SER A 361 3.56 5.08 -1.15
N MET A 362 4.83 5.38 -1.46
CA MET A 362 5.30 5.48 -2.84
C MET A 362 5.18 4.16 -3.62
N LYS A 363 5.53 3.03 -2.98
CA LYS A 363 5.38 1.70 -3.59
C LYS A 363 3.91 1.40 -3.89
N SER A 364 3.00 1.74 -2.98
CA SER A 364 1.56 1.61 -3.19
C SER A 364 1.09 2.39 -4.43
N ARG A 365 1.51 3.67 -4.57
CA ARG A 365 1.20 4.48 -5.77
C ARG A 365 1.79 3.89 -7.05
N TYR A 366 3.03 3.40 -6.98
CA TYR A 366 3.72 2.82 -8.12
C TYR A 366 3.04 1.53 -8.61
N GLU A 367 2.73 0.61 -7.70
CA GLU A 367 2.09 -0.67 -8.02
C GLU A 367 0.61 -0.52 -8.41
N SER A 368 -0.02 0.59 -8.00
CA SER A 368 -1.36 0.99 -8.46
C SER A 368 -1.36 1.62 -9.87
N GLY A 369 -0.18 1.88 -10.47
CA GLY A 369 -0.08 2.60 -11.74
C GLY A 369 -0.26 4.13 -11.64
N ASN A 370 -0.31 4.67 -10.42
CA ASN A 370 -0.65 6.07 -10.13
C ASN A 370 0.60 6.96 -9.93
N TRP A 371 1.72 6.65 -10.60
CA TRP A 371 2.95 7.43 -10.43
C TRP A 371 2.83 8.90 -10.87
N SER A 372 1.91 9.20 -11.78
CA SER A 372 1.60 10.57 -12.18
C SER A 372 1.15 11.46 -11.02
N GLU A 373 0.48 10.89 -10.01
CA GLU A 373 0.09 11.62 -8.79
C GLU A 373 1.32 12.02 -7.97
N VAL A 374 2.34 11.16 -7.90
CA VAL A 374 3.61 11.47 -7.21
C VAL A 374 4.34 12.61 -7.91
N VAL A 375 4.36 12.61 -9.26
CA VAL A 375 4.94 13.72 -10.05
C VAL A 375 4.20 15.02 -9.76
N GLU A 376 2.87 14.97 -9.67
CA GLU A 376 2.04 16.14 -9.40
C GLU A 376 2.25 16.67 -7.96
N LEU A 377 2.36 15.79 -6.97
CA LEU A 377 2.71 16.19 -5.59
C LEU A 377 4.07 16.89 -5.54
N CYS A 378 5.08 16.35 -6.22
CA CYS A 378 6.38 17.01 -6.35
C CYS A 378 6.27 18.38 -7.05
N ARG A 379 5.37 18.52 -8.05
CA ARG A 379 5.15 19.80 -8.75
C ARG A 379 4.50 20.83 -7.85
N LEU A 380 3.46 20.45 -7.13
CA LEU A 380 2.75 21.36 -6.20
C LEU A 380 3.66 21.85 -5.08
N ASP A 381 4.44 20.95 -4.50
CA ASP A 381 5.44 21.26 -3.48
C ASP A 381 6.53 22.21 -4.02
N TYR A 382 7.08 21.88 -5.19
CA TYR A 382 8.10 22.70 -5.86
C TYR A 382 7.64 24.13 -6.14
N LEU A 383 6.36 24.31 -6.46
CA LEU A 383 5.74 25.62 -6.71
C LEU A 383 5.26 26.33 -5.43
N GLY A 384 5.38 25.70 -4.26
CA GLY A 384 4.83 26.20 -3.00
C GLY A 384 3.31 26.27 -2.99
N LEU A 385 2.65 25.43 -3.80
CA LEU A 385 1.20 25.34 -3.96
C LEU A 385 0.54 24.26 -3.08
N HIS A 386 1.29 23.67 -2.14
CA HIS A 386 0.65 22.88 -1.10
C HIS A 386 -0.28 23.79 -0.32
N SER A 387 -1.59 23.57 -0.44
CA SER A 387 -2.57 24.30 0.33
C SER A 387 -2.25 24.11 1.82
N GLU A 388 -1.76 25.15 2.46
CA GLU A 388 -1.90 25.38 3.89
C GLU A 388 -3.42 25.42 4.17
N LYS A 389 -4.02 24.27 4.36
CA LYS A 389 -5.34 24.11 4.98
C LYS A 389 -5.20 23.03 6.03
N GLY A 390 -4.79 23.47 7.19
CA GLY A 390 -4.61 22.67 8.37
C GLY A 390 -3.98 23.50 9.48
N ASP A 391 -4.56 24.66 9.76
CA ASP A 391 -4.52 25.28 11.09
C ASP A 391 -5.82 24.97 11.82
#